data_92fe40d3e77c0bec305d8c644a46bddb
#
_entry.id   92fe40d3e77c0bec305d8c644a46bddb
#
_cell.length_a   1.000
_cell.length_b   1.000
_cell.length_c   1.000
_cell.angle_alpha   90.00
_cell.angle_beta   90.00
_cell.angle_gamma   90.00
#
_symmetry.space_group_name_H-M   'P 1'
#
loop_
_entity.id
_entity.type
_entity.pdbx_description
1 polymer ?
#
loop_
_entity_poly.entity_id
_entity_poly.type
_entity_poly.pdbx_seq_one_letter_code
_entity_poly.pdbx_strand_id
1 'polypeptide(L)'
;MTPRAITIRLAEPRDAQAIALMSRDFIEAGLGWKYDASRVMRAIRDRETLAAVACDAKSAPGARGAINGFAIMEFGDERAHLVLLAVRPSHRRTGIGQRMLEWLLESARTAGMASIHLELRSGNEAARRFYRAMGFYETVLLPGYYRGVEGGRKEGALRMLRVLRVPGPVPYTWRPPRSDTPKE
;
A
#
# COMPACT_ATOMS: atom_id res chain seq x y z
N MET A 1 1.96 0.44 32.18
CA MET A 1 1.43 -0.55 31.23
C MET A 1 2.52 -0.85 30.21
N THR A 2 3.04 -2.08 30.19
CA THR A 2 4.02 -2.51 29.20
C THR A 2 3.40 -2.44 27.80
N PRO A 3 4.02 -1.83 26.79
CA PRO A 3 3.48 -1.80 25.46
C PRO A 3 3.36 -3.25 24.95
N ARG A 4 2.15 -3.65 24.55
CA ARG A 4 1.93 -4.98 23.98
C ARG A 4 2.81 -5.11 22.73
N ALA A 5 3.62 -6.16 22.67
CA ALA A 5 4.45 -6.42 21.50
C ALA A 5 3.53 -6.64 20.29
N ILE A 6 3.79 -5.95 19.18
CA ILE A 6 3.06 -6.07 17.92
C ILE A 6 3.88 -6.94 16.97
N THR A 7 3.22 -7.93 16.37
CA THR A 7 3.78 -8.77 15.30
C THR A 7 3.14 -8.39 13.97
N ILE A 8 3.96 -8.25 12.93
CA ILE A 8 3.50 -8.11 11.55
C ILE A 8 3.69 -9.45 10.86
N ARG A 9 2.64 -9.90 10.16
CA ARG A 9 2.65 -11.17 9.41
C ARG A 9 1.80 -11.04 8.14
N LEU A 10 1.96 -11.97 7.24
CA LEU A 10 1.03 -12.13 6.12
C LEU A 10 -0.39 -12.40 6.65
N ALA A 11 -1.37 -11.84 5.95
CA ALA A 11 -2.78 -12.11 6.23
C ALA A 11 -3.14 -13.54 5.81
N GLU A 12 -3.98 -14.18 6.58
CA GLU A 12 -4.52 -15.49 6.29
C GLU A 12 -6.01 -15.39 5.88
N PRO A 13 -6.58 -16.38 5.19
CA PRO A 13 -7.99 -16.36 4.78
C PRO A 13 -8.97 -15.99 5.91
N ARG A 14 -8.70 -16.44 7.11
CA ARG A 14 -9.49 -16.13 8.31
C ARG A 14 -9.46 -14.66 8.75
N ASP A 15 -8.49 -13.88 8.29
CA ASP A 15 -8.36 -12.45 8.60
C ASP A 15 -9.23 -11.58 7.68
N ALA A 16 -9.74 -12.14 6.57
CA ALA A 16 -10.42 -11.40 5.52
C ALA A 16 -11.60 -10.58 6.02
N GLN A 17 -12.44 -11.15 6.89
CA GLN A 17 -13.59 -10.45 7.45
C GLN A 17 -13.17 -9.25 8.32
N ALA A 18 -12.17 -9.42 9.17
CA ALA A 18 -11.68 -8.34 10.03
C ALA A 18 -11.05 -7.21 9.22
N ILE A 19 -10.26 -7.54 8.20
CA ILE A 19 -9.66 -6.58 7.26
C ILE A 19 -10.75 -5.81 6.52
N ALA A 20 -11.77 -6.51 5.99
CA ALA A 20 -12.87 -5.89 5.26
C ALA A 20 -13.65 -4.88 6.11
N LEU A 21 -13.93 -5.22 7.36
CA LEU A 21 -14.60 -4.31 8.30
C LEU A 21 -13.72 -3.09 8.61
N MET A 22 -12.43 -3.30 8.82
CA MET A 22 -11.50 -2.18 9.04
C MET A 22 -11.36 -1.29 7.80
N SER A 23 -11.39 -1.85 6.57
CA SER A 23 -11.39 -1.08 5.33
C SER A 23 -12.64 -0.20 5.25
N ARG A 24 -13.82 -0.78 5.46
CA ARG A 24 -15.08 -0.06 5.47
C ARG A 24 -15.07 1.12 6.44
N ASP A 25 -14.63 0.87 7.67
CA ASP A 25 -14.77 1.83 8.77
C ASP A 25 -13.67 2.92 8.77
N PHE A 26 -12.47 2.60 8.28
CA PHE A 26 -11.29 3.48 8.43
C PHE A 26 -10.76 4.07 7.13
N ILE A 27 -11.11 3.49 5.97
CA ILE A 27 -10.64 3.95 4.66
C ILE A 27 -11.83 4.34 3.78
N GLU A 28 -12.80 3.43 3.63
CA GLU A 28 -13.90 3.57 2.69
C GLU A 28 -15.15 4.25 3.30
N ALA A 29 -15.04 4.79 4.51
CA ALA A 29 -16.15 5.50 5.16
C ALA A 29 -16.67 6.66 4.27
N GLY A 30 -17.97 6.62 3.94
CA GLY A 30 -18.61 7.57 3.02
C GLY A 30 -18.33 7.32 1.53
N LEU A 31 -17.64 6.23 1.19
CA LEU A 31 -17.43 5.73 -0.17
C LEU A 31 -18.20 4.43 -0.38
N GLY A 32 -18.40 4.02 -1.63
CA GLY A 32 -18.90 2.68 -1.90
C GLY A 32 -17.92 1.63 -1.38
N TRP A 33 -18.36 0.74 -0.52
CA TRP A 33 -17.52 -0.31 0.04
C TRP A 33 -17.08 -1.32 -1.02
N LYS A 34 -15.81 -1.24 -1.41
CA LYS A 34 -15.22 -2.06 -2.48
C LYS A 34 -14.45 -3.26 -1.95
N TYR A 35 -13.80 -3.11 -0.78
CA TYR A 35 -12.98 -4.16 -0.17
C TYR A 35 -13.79 -4.96 0.86
N ASP A 36 -14.84 -5.64 0.38
CA ASP A 36 -15.58 -6.63 1.15
C ASP A 36 -14.74 -7.88 1.46
N ALA A 37 -15.26 -8.78 2.28
CA ALA A 37 -14.54 -9.99 2.67
C ALA A 37 -14.14 -10.88 1.49
N SER A 38 -14.96 -10.93 0.43
CA SER A 38 -14.69 -11.71 -0.77
C SER A 38 -13.52 -11.14 -1.56
N ARG A 39 -13.45 -9.81 -1.71
CA ARG A 39 -12.35 -9.14 -2.38
C ARG A 39 -11.07 -9.24 -1.59
N VAL A 40 -11.12 -9.05 -0.27
CA VAL A 40 -9.95 -9.25 0.61
C VAL A 40 -9.46 -10.69 0.54
N MET A 41 -10.37 -11.67 0.52
CA MET A 41 -10.00 -13.09 0.36
C MET A 41 -9.28 -13.35 -0.95
N ARG A 42 -9.72 -12.75 -2.07
CA ARG A 42 -9.02 -12.84 -3.36
C ARG A 42 -7.63 -12.23 -3.27
N ALA A 43 -7.50 -11.03 -2.68
CA ALA A 43 -6.20 -10.37 -2.49
C ALA A 43 -5.23 -11.22 -1.64
N ILE A 44 -5.71 -11.91 -0.60
CA ILE A 44 -4.88 -12.81 0.22
C ILE A 44 -4.37 -14.03 -0.58
N ARG A 45 -5.13 -14.50 -1.56
CA ARG A 45 -4.80 -15.68 -2.37
C ARG A 45 -4.03 -15.35 -3.64
N ASP A 46 -3.99 -14.11 -4.02
CA ASP A 46 -3.32 -13.65 -5.21
C ASP A 46 -1.80 -13.58 -4.98
N ARG A 47 -1.02 -14.15 -5.93
CA ARG A 47 0.44 -14.17 -5.86
C ARG A 47 1.09 -12.82 -6.13
N GLU A 48 0.39 -11.97 -6.87
CA GLU A 48 0.83 -10.59 -7.18
C GLU A 48 0.35 -9.58 -6.12
N THR A 49 -0.20 -10.08 -5.01
CA THR A 49 -0.72 -9.23 -3.94
C THR A 49 -0.13 -9.65 -2.58
N LEU A 50 0.36 -8.66 -1.86
CA LEU A 50 0.80 -8.83 -0.49
C LEU A 50 -0.26 -8.24 0.45
N ALA A 51 -0.94 -9.10 1.19
CA ALA A 51 -1.82 -8.70 2.28
C ALA A 51 -1.14 -8.99 3.62
N ALA A 52 -1.08 -7.98 4.50
CA ALA A 52 -0.42 -8.07 5.80
C ALA A 52 -1.30 -7.57 6.93
N VAL A 53 -1.11 -8.11 8.12
CA VAL A 53 -1.75 -7.65 9.35
C VAL A 53 -0.73 -7.37 10.44
N ALA A 54 -1.00 -6.34 11.24
CA ALA A 54 -0.33 -6.08 12.50
C ALA A 54 -1.27 -6.51 13.64
N CYS A 55 -0.83 -7.42 14.46
CA CYS A 55 -1.63 -7.97 15.57
C CYS A 55 -0.84 -8.00 16.87
N ASP A 56 -1.56 -8.03 17.99
CA ASP A 56 -0.94 -8.23 19.30
C ASP A 56 -0.14 -9.54 19.28
N ALA A 57 1.06 -9.53 19.84
CA ALA A 57 1.82 -10.75 20.01
C ALA A 57 1.02 -11.74 20.87
N LYS A 58 1.05 -13.00 20.47
CA LYS A 58 0.32 -14.08 21.16
C LYS A 58 0.84 -14.21 22.59
N SER A 59 -0.05 -14.11 23.54
CA SER A 59 0.26 -14.37 24.97
C SER A 59 0.24 -15.86 25.31
N ALA A 60 -0.28 -16.73 24.42
CA ALA A 60 -0.34 -18.17 24.61
C ALA A 60 -0.31 -18.92 23.26
N PRO A 61 0.15 -20.18 23.21
CA PRO A 61 0.05 -21.03 22.03
C PRO A 61 -1.39 -21.14 21.54
N GLY A 62 -1.63 -20.85 20.26
CA GLY A 62 -2.99 -20.85 19.69
C GLY A 62 -3.84 -19.59 19.91
N ALA A 63 -3.47 -18.70 20.83
CA ALA A 63 -4.17 -17.42 21.03
C ALA A 63 -4.03 -16.52 19.80
N ARG A 64 -5.13 -15.86 19.42
CA ARG A 64 -5.16 -14.88 18.32
C ARG A 64 -4.98 -13.49 18.91
N GLY A 65 -3.94 -12.80 18.51
CA GLY A 65 -3.83 -11.37 18.77
C GLY A 65 -4.89 -10.60 17.99
N ALA A 66 -5.47 -9.56 18.61
CA ALA A 66 -6.37 -8.67 17.89
C ALA A 66 -5.62 -8.01 16.72
N ILE A 67 -6.29 -7.89 15.56
CA ILE A 67 -5.75 -7.16 14.42
C ILE A 67 -5.87 -5.67 14.69
N ASN A 68 -4.73 -4.98 14.77
CA ASN A 68 -4.62 -3.56 15.06
C ASN A 68 -4.31 -2.71 13.83
N GLY A 69 -3.83 -3.34 12.75
CA GLY A 69 -3.57 -2.72 11.47
C GLY A 69 -3.57 -3.74 10.35
N PHE A 70 -3.77 -3.28 9.13
CA PHE A 70 -3.65 -4.10 7.92
C PHE A 70 -3.13 -3.27 6.76
N ALA A 71 -2.58 -3.95 5.76
CA ALA A 71 -2.20 -3.35 4.48
C ALA A 71 -2.43 -4.33 3.34
N ILE A 72 -2.71 -3.79 2.15
CA ILE A 72 -2.78 -4.53 0.88
C ILE A 72 -1.93 -3.77 -0.13
N MET A 73 -0.96 -4.46 -0.74
CA MET A 73 -0.08 -3.94 -1.77
C MET A 73 -0.08 -4.89 -2.96
N GLU A 74 -0.32 -4.36 -4.15
CA GLU A 74 -0.30 -5.09 -5.42
C GLU A 74 1.05 -4.86 -6.10
N PHE A 75 1.63 -5.91 -6.69
CA PHE A 75 2.87 -5.87 -7.44
C PHE A 75 2.56 -5.87 -8.94
N GLY A 76 3.11 -4.90 -9.66
CA GLY A 76 3.15 -4.89 -11.13
C GLY A 76 4.56 -5.21 -11.61
N ASP A 77 4.87 -4.92 -12.89
CA ASP A 77 6.17 -5.26 -13.48
C ASP A 77 7.33 -4.53 -12.80
N GLU A 78 7.23 -3.22 -12.61
CA GLU A 78 8.27 -2.40 -11.97
C GLU A 78 7.74 -1.54 -10.82
N ARG A 79 6.43 -1.47 -10.64
CA ARG A 79 5.78 -0.58 -9.67
C ARG A 79 4.84 -1.35 -8.78
N ALA A 80 5.00 -1.18 -7.48
CA ALA A 80 4.01 -1.65 -6.53
C ALA A 80 2.95 -0.55 -6.26
N HIS A 81 1.74 -0.96 -5.99
CA HIS A 81 0.63 -0.10 -5.60
C HIS A 81 0.20 -0.41 -4.17
N LEU A 82 0.45 0.49 -3.24
CA LEU A 82 -0.09 0.40 -1.89
C LEU A 82 -1.56 0.81 -1.90
N VAL A 83 -2.43 -0.18 -2.02
CA VAL A 83 -3.87 0.01 -2.20
C VAL A 83 -4.56 0.42 -0.91
N LEU A 84 -4.24 -0.25 0.19
CA LEU A 84 -4.83 -0.01 1.51
C LEU A 84 -3.76 -0.07 2.60
N LEU A 85 -3.83 0.86 3.55
CA LEU A 85 -3.11 0.80 4.83
C LEU A 85 -3.95 1.49 5.90
N ALA A 86 -4.31 0.77 6.94
CA ALA A 86 -5.01 1.33 8.08
C ALA A 86 -4.52 0.77 9.41
N VAL A 87 -4.59 1.62 10.44
CA VAL A 87 -4.36 1.26 11.84
C VAL A 87 -5.58 1.68 12.64
N ARG A 88 -6.04 0.80 13.54
CA ARG A 88 -7.16 1.10 14.46
C ARG A 88 -6.94 2.43 15.17
N PRO A 89 -7.95 3.29 15.31
CA PRO A 89 -7.82 4.60 15.94
C PRO A 89 -7.13 4.54 17.31
N SER A 90 -7.50 3.55 18.16
CA SER A 90 -6.90 3.34 19.48
C SER A 90 -5.40 2.95 19.48
N HIS A 91 -4.86 2.58 18.32
CA HIS A 91 -3.47 2.14 18.15
C HIS A 91 -2.68 3.07 17.21
N ARG A 92 -3.27 4.19 16.80
CA ARG A 92 -2.55 5.21 16.01
C ARG A 92 -1.51 5.90 16.87
N ARG A 93 -0.46 6.45 16.23
CA ARG A 93 0.67 7.15 16.87
C ARG A 93 1.53 6.26 17.79
N THR A 94 1.41 4.94 17.68
CA THR A 94 2.23 3.95 18.42
C THR A 94 3.33 3.32 17.56
N GLY A 95 3.56 3.84 16.34
CA GLY A 95 4.57 3.31 15.41
C GLY A 95 4.11 2.14 14.54
N ILE A 96 2.90 1.59 14.74
CA ILE A 96 2.42 0.42 13.97
C ILE A 96 2.39 0.70 12.46
N GLY A 97 1.82 1.83 12.05
CA GLY A 97 1.75 2.20 10.63
C GLY A 97 3.13 2.34 9.99
N GLN A 98 4.09 2.92 10.70
CA GLN A 98 5.47 3.04 10.25
C GLN A 98 6.11 1.67 10.05
N ARG A 99 6.06 0.80 11.06
CA ARG A 99 6.61 -0.56 10.98
C ARG A 99 5.99 -1.39 9.86
N MET A 100 4.67 -1.26 9.65
CA MET A 100 3.99 -1.93 8.54
C MET A 100 4.50 -1.41 7.19
N LEU A 101 4.60 -0.09 7.03
CA LEU A 101 5.08 0.51 5.79
C LEU A 101 6.56 0.18 5.52
N GLU A 102 7.41 0.17 6.54
CA GLU A 102 8.82 -0.26 6.43
C GLU A 102 8.91 -1.71 5.95
N TRP A 103 8.09 -2.61 6.50
CA TRP A 103 8.03 -3.99 6.07
C TRP A 103 7.56 -4.15 4.61
N LEU A 104 6.57 -3.37 4.18
CA LEU A 104 6.10 -3.33 2.78
C LEU A 104 7.18 -2.79 1.83
N LEU A 105 7.88 -1.73 2.24
CA LEU A 105 8.99 -1.14 1.48
C LEU A 105 10.11 -2.17 1.25
N GLU A 106 10.46 -2.93 2.28
CA GLU A 106 11.48 -3.98 2.18
C GLU A 106 11.01 -5.12 1.28
N SER A 107 9.75 -5.55 1.41
CA SER A 107 9.15 -6.56 0.53
C SER A 107 9.17 -6.12 -0.94
N ALA A 108 8.84 -4.86 -1.22
CA ALA A 108 8.88 -4.31 -2.57
C ALA A 108 10.32 -4.23 -3.15
N ARG A 109 11.31 -3.87 -2.31
CA ARG A 109 12.73 -3.90 -2.73
C ARG A 109 13.18 -5.32 -3.06
N THR A 110 12.86 -6.27 -2.20
CA THR A 110 13.20 -7.69 -2.40
C THR A 110 12.55 -8.25 -3.65
N ALA A 111 11.32 -7.83 -3.98
CA ALA A 111 10.64 -8.17 -5.23
C ALA A 111 11.19 -7.42 -6.46
N GLY A 112 12.20 -6.55 -6.31
CA GLY A 112 12.82 -5.81 -7.41
C GLY A 112 12.03 -4.62 -7.92
N MET A 113 11.03 -4.14 -7.19
CA MET A 113 10.22 -2.98 -7.59
C MET A 113 11.07 -1.72 -7.66
N ALA A 114 10.89 -0.92 -8.69
CA ALA A 114 11.55 0.37 -8.85
C ALA A 114 10.89 1.48 -8.02
N SER A 115 9.59 1.38 -7.79
CA SER A 115 8.84 2.38 -7.01
C SER A 115 7.57 1.81 -6.40
N ILE A 116 7.03 2.56 -5.41
CA ILE A 116 5.69 2.34 -4.84
C ILE A 116 4.88 3.60 -5.03
N HIS A 117 3.64 3.47 -5.46
CA HIS A 117 2.67 4.57 -5.48
C HIS A 117 1.44 4.23 -4.63
N LEU A 118 0.71 5.26 -4.26
CA LEU A 118 -0.55 5.18 -3.53
C LEU A 118 -1.44 6.37 -3.87
N GLU A 119 -2.73 6.23 -3.62
CA GLU A 119 -3.69 7.33 -3.63
C GLU A 119 -4.29 7.49 -2.23
N LEU A 120 -4.39 8.73 -1.79
CA LEU A 120 -5.08 9.10 -0.57
C LEU A 120 -6.12 10.19 -0.84
N ARG A 121 -7.15 10.29 0.00
CA ARG A 121 -8.12 11.38 -0.09
C ARG A 121 -7.41 12.73 0.03
N SER A 122 -7.67 13.65 -0.89
CA SER A 122 -6.97 14.95 -0.94
C SER A 122 -7.07 15.76 0.36
N GLY A 123 -8.15 15.58 1.12
CA GLY A 123 -8.34 16.19 2.45
C GLY A 123 -7.69 15.42 3.62
N ASN A 124 -7.05 14.26 3.38
CA ASN A 124 -6.45 13.48 4.46
C ASN A 124 -5.03 13.96 4.82
N GLU A 125 -4.96 15.12 5.48
CA GLU A 125 -3.69 15.75 5.87
C GLU A 125 -2.85 14.88 6.81
N ALA A 126 -3.47 14.06 7.64
CA ALA A 126 -2.74 13.17 8.55
C ALA A 126 -1.99 12.08 7.79
N ALA A 127 -2.63 11.42 6.82
CA ALA A 127 -1.98 10.45 5.96
C ALA A 127 -0.93 11.10 5.06
N ARG A 128 -1.21 12.28 4.51
CA ARG A 128 -0.27 13.05 3.70
C ARG A 128 1.04 13.32 4.45
N ARG A 129 0.96 13.83 5.70
CA ARG A 129 2.15 14.04 6.54
C ARG A 129 2.87 12.74 6.86
N PHE A 130 2.14 11.67 7.14
CA PHE A 130 2.71 10.35 7.42
C PHE A 130 3.52 9.83 6.23
N TYR A 131 2.95 9.83 5.02
CA TYR A 131 3.65 9.34 3.84
C TYR A 131 4.84 10.23 3.43
N ARG A 132 4.74 11.56 3.59
CA ARG A 132 5.89 12.45 3.39
C ARG A 132 7.04 12.11 4.34
N ALA A 133 6.77 11.88 5.63
CA ALA A 133 7.76 11.46 6.61
C ALA A 133 8.39 10.09 6.27
N MET A 134 7.65 9.26 5.53
CA MET A 134 8.13 7.96 5.03
C MET A 134 8.79 8.05 3.65
N GLY A 135 9.12 9.25 3.16
CA GLY A 135 9.87 9.48 1.92
C GLY A 135 9.04 9.39 0.63
N PHE A 136 7.72 9.48 0.72
CA PHE A 136 6.87 9.66 -0.44
C PHE A 136 6.74 11.14 -0.79
N TYR A 137 6.67 11.44 -2.08
CA TYR A 137 6.39 12.78 -2.59
C TYR A 137 5.13 12.79 -3.43
N GLU A 138 4.48 13.95 -3.49
CA GLU A 138 3.24 14.17 -4.22
C GLU A 138 3.52 14.27 -5.71
N THR A 139 2.69 13.62 -6.53
CA THR A 139 2.87 13.62 -7.99
C THR A 139 1.72 14.28 -8.72
N VAL A 140 0.48 13.87 -8.43
CA VAL A 140 -0.70 14.38 -9.16
C VAL A 140 -1.93 14.42 -8.27
N LEU A 141 -2.72 15.49 -8.41
CA LEU A 141 -4.05 15.58 -7.87
C LEU A 141 -5.04 15.03 -8.89
N LEU A 142 -5.88 14.08 -8.48
CA LEU A 142 -6.90 13.42 -9.30
C LEU A 142 -8.30 13.92 -8.87
N PRO A 143 -8.88 14.92 -9.54
CA PRO A 143 -10.18 15.43 -9.14
C PRO A 143 -11.29 14.40 -9.30
N GLY A 144 -12.18 14.30 -8.32
CA GLY A 144 -13.35 13.41 -8.39
C GLY A 144 -13.03 11.89 -8.45
N TYR A 145 -11.84 11.50 -8.02
CA TYR A 145 -11.36 10.12 -8.03
C TYR A 145 -12.22 9.19 -7.17
N TYR A 146 -12.55 9.63 -5.97
CA TYR A 146 -13.44 8.91 -5.08
C TYR A 146 -14.89 9.31 -5.35
N ARG A 147 -15.71 8.31 -5.64
CA ARG A 147 -17.17 8.49 -5.75
C ARG A 147 -17.77 8.18 -4.39
N GLY A 148 -18.48 9.14 -3.82
CA GLY A 148 -19.32 8.89 -2.64
C GLY A 148 -20.46 7.91 -2.95
N VAL A 149 -21.11 7.39 -1.91
CA VAL A 149 -22.40 6.67 -2.06
C VAL A 149 -23.41 7.59 -2.75
N GLU A 150 -24.46 7.04 -3.34
CA GLU A 150 -25.48 7.76 -4.13
C GLU A 150 -25.84 9.13 -3.52
N GLY A 151 -25.65 10.20 -4.30
CA GLY A 151 -25.83 11.59 -3.85
C GLY A 151 -24.61 12.18 -3.11
N GLY A 152 -23.56 11.40 -2.85
CA GLY A 152 -22.35 11.85 -2.16
C GLY A 152 -21.46 12.73 -3.02
N ARG A 153 -20.78 13.68 -2.37
CA ARG A 153 -19.83 14.59 -3.01
C ARG A 153 -18.64 13.79 -3.56
N LYS A 154 -18.26 14.05 -4.82
CA LYS A 154 -17.01 13.53 -5.38
C LYS A 154 -15.82 14.13 -4.64
N GLU A 155 -14.90 13.30 -4.19
CA GLU A 155 -13.68 13.74 -3.51
C GLU A 155 -12.45 13.45 -4.39
N GLY A 156 -11.49 14.36 -4.39
CA GLY A 156 -10.23 14.17 -5.10
C GLY A 156 -9.30 13.21 -4.38
N ALA A 157 -8.40 12.59 -5.13
CA ALA A 157 -7.28 11.88 -4.59
C ALA A 157 -5.96 12.61 -4.85
N LEU A 158 -5.04 12.48 -3.93
CA LEU A 158 -3.65 12.86 -4.11
C LEU A 158 -2.84 11.58 -4.32
N ARG A 159 -2.17 11.46 -5.47
CA ARG A 159 -1.22 10.38 -5.72
C ARG A 159 0.12 10.74 -5.15
N MET A 160 0.73 9.79 -4.44
CA MET A 160 2.08 9.91 -3.92
C MET A 160 2.94 8.76 -4.44
N LEU A 161 4.23 9.02 -4.60
CA LEU A 161 5.22 8.08 -5.11
C LEU A 161 6.44 8.03 -4.19
N ARG A 162 7.03 6.85 -4.03
CA ARG A 162 8.35 6.67 -3.47
C ARG A 162 9.21 5.83 -4.41
N VAL A 163 10.35 6.37 -4.84
CA VAL A 163 11.36 5.65 -5.62
C VAL A 163 12.13 4.74 -4.68
N LEU A 164 12.31 3.48 -5.05
CA LEU A 164 13.05 2.46 -4.30
C LEU A 164 14.42 2.19 -4.92
N ARG A 165 14.48 2.22 -6.25
CA ARG A 165 15.69 2.01 -7.03
C ARG A 165 15.77 3.09 -8.09
N VAL A 166 16.85 3.86 -8.09
CA VAL A 166 17.16 4.74 -9.22
C VAL A 166 17.66 3.82 -10.34
N PRO A 167 17.05 3.82 -11.53
CA PRO A 167 17.62 3.11 -12.67
C PRO A 167 19.08 3.56 -12.86
N GLY A 168 20.01 2.62 -12.89
CA GLY A 168 21.39 2.93 -13.26
C GLY A 168 21.42 3.59 -14.63
N PRO A 169 22.48 4.34 -14.98
CA PRO A 169 22.61 4.89 -16.31
C PRO A 169 22.49 3.74 -17.30
N VAL A 170 21.48 3.79 -18.16
CA VAL A 170 21.33 2.85 -19.26
C VAL A 170 22.59 3.05 -20.13
N PRO A 171 23.42 2.03 -20.37
CA PRO A 171 24.53 2.18 -21.26
C PRO A 171 23.98 2.59 -22.63
N TYR A 172 24.14 3.85 -22.97
CA TYR A 172 23.73 4.36 -24.27
C TYR A 172 24.66 3.78 -25.32
N THR A 173 24.39 2.60 -25.83
CA THR A 173 25.08 2.01 -26.97
C THR A 173 24.50 2.60 -28.25
N TRP A 174 24.77 3.90 -28.47
CA TRP A 174 24.49 4.47 -29.77
C TRP A 174 25.49 3.81 -30.78
N ARG A 175 24.94 3.05 -31.72
CA ARG A 175 25.69 2.63 -32.92
C ARG A 175 25.30 3.56 -34.06
N PRO A 176 26.25 4.24 -34.71
CA PRO A 176 25.94 4.99 -35.92
C PRO A 176 25.38 4.03 -36.97
N PRO A 177 24.44 4.50 -37.79
CA PRO A 177 23.98 3.71 -38.94
C PRO A 177 25.18 3.32 -39.80
N ARG A 178 25.22 2.05 -40.24
CA ARG A 178 26.24 1.62 -41.22
C ARG A 178 26.04 2.46 -42.45
N SER A 179 27.09 3.16 -42.89
CA SER A 179 27.13 3.80 -44.19
C SER A 179 27.18 2.71 -45.24
N ASP A 180 26.06 2.40 -45.86
CA ASP A 180 26.02 1.63 -47.11
C ASP A 180 26.61 2.53 -48.19
N THR A 181 27.90 2.40 -48.41
CA THR A 181 28.55 2.96 -49.60
C THR A 181 28.24 2.01 -50.77
N PRO A 182 27.54 2.45 -51.81
CA PRO A 182 27.43 1.64 -53.02
C PRO A 182 28.81 1.41 -53.61
N LYS A 183 29.15 0.16 -53.84
CA LYS A 183 30.31 -0.17 -54.68
C LYS A 183 29.92 0.10 -56.14
N GLU A 184 30.66 1.00 -56.78
CA GLU A 184 30.72 1.11 -58.24
C GLU A 184 31.28 -0.17 -58.89
#